data_97bbd6597a6f44efdcf9b42f09830851
#
_entry.id   97bbd6597a6f44efdcf9b42f09830851
#
_cell.length_a   1.000
_cell.length_b   1.000
_cell.length_c   1.000
_cell.angle_alpha   90.00
_cell.angle_beta   90.00
_cell.angle_gamma   90.00
#
_symmetry.space_group_name_H-M   'P 1'
#
loop_
_entity.id
_entity.type
_entity.pdbx_description
1 polymer ?
#
loop_
_entity_poly.entity_id
_entity_poly.type
_entity_poly.pdbx_seq_one_letter_code
_entity_poly.pdbx_strand_id
1 'polypeptide(L)'
;MRKSIIKHALLGLVLVGASSMTLADASADQIAKGKALYLNKKAGNCIACHMIPDPDAKLPGNQGPPLLAMKARFPDPKVLRAQIWDPTVKNPTTIMPPFGKHWILSEEDIDAIMAYLYQY
;
A
#
# COMPACT_ATOMS: atom_id res chain seq x y z
N MET A 1 -62.19 11.45 -33.99
CA MET A 1 -60.89 10.76 -34.16
C MET A 1 -59.86 11.47 -33.29
N ARG A 2 -59.53 10.94 -32.11
CA ARG A 2 -58.47 11.45 -31.21
C ARG A 2 -57.28 10.52 -31.21
N LYS A 3 -56.15 11.01 -31.74
CA LYS A 3 -54.89 10.25 -31.74
C LYS A 3 -54.17 10.50 -30.40
N SER A 4 -54.05 9.44 -29.60
CA SER A 4 -53.29 9.45 -28.35
C SER A 4 -51.82 9.25 -28.67
N ILE A 5 -50.94 10.19 -28.24
CA ILE A 5 -49.49 10.10 -28.37
C ILE A 5 -48.96 9.63 -27.03
N ILE A 6 -48.48 8.39 -26.98
CA ILE A 6 -47.82 7.79 -25.83
C ILE A 6 -46.34 8.21 -25.86
N LYS A 7 -45.94 9.04 -24.91
CA LYS A 7 -44.53 9.42 -24.71
C LYS A 7 -43.85 8.38 -23.85
N HIS A 8 -42.92 7.64 -24.43
CA HIS A 8 -42.07 6.73 -23.70
C HIS A 8 -40.90 7.52 -23.06
N ALA A 9 -40.87 7.60 -21.74
CA ALA A 9 -39.76 8.12 -20.99
C ALA A 9 -38.77 7.00 -20.77
N LEU A 10 -37.61 7.06 -21.44
CA LEU A 10 -36.46 6.17 -21.19
C LEU A 10 -35.73 6.66 -19.92
N LEU A 11 -35.88 5.90 -18.84
CA LEU A 11 -35.16 6.12 -17.60
C LEU A 11 -33.79 5.45 -17.72
N GLY A 12 -32.75 6.25 -18.00
CA GLY A 12 -31.36 5.77 -18.06
C GLY A 12 -30.82 5.49 -16.66
N LEU A 13 -30.59 4.21 -16.35
CA LEU A 13 -29.92 3.78 -15.11
C LEU A 13 -28.41 3.94 -15.27
N VAL A 14 -27.83 4.97 -14.64
CA VAL A 14 -26.37 5.14 -14.58
C VAL A 14 -25.84 4.26 -13.45
N LEU A 15 -25.22 3.15 -13.79
CA LEU A 15 -24.44 2.34 -12.82
C LEU A 15 -23.09 3.04 -12.58
N VAL A 16 -22.97 3.68 -11.43
CA VAL A 16 -21.68 4.15 -10.90
C VAL A 16 -20.98 2.93 -10.30
N GLY A 17 -20.05 2.34 -11.07
CA GLY A 17 -19.21 1.26 -10.60
C GLY A 17 -18.18 1.80 -9.58
N ALA A 18 -18.35 1.50 -8.30
CA ALA A 18 -17.34 1.72 -7.28
C ALA A 18 -16.20 0.69 -7.49
N SER A 19 -15.10 1.11 -8.11
CA SER A 19 -13.89 0.29 -8.21
C SER A 19 -13.26 0.18 -6.83
N SER A 20 -13.50 -0.93 -6.13
CA SER A 20 -12.78 -1.28 -4.92
C SER A 20 -11.38 -1.75 -5.31
N MET A 21 -10.37 -0.90 -5.14
CA MET A 21 -8.97 -1.31 -5.26
C MET A 21 -8.64 -2.30 -4.15
N THR A 22 -8.56 -3.57 -4.49
CA THR A 22 -8.02 -4.61 -3.62
C THR A 22 -6.51 -4.72 -3.88
N LEU A 23 -5.69 -4.77 -2.83
CA LEU A 23 -4.23 -4.98 -2.95
C LEU A 23 -3.84 -6.32 -3.62
N ALA A 24 -4.84 -7.18 -3.87
CA ALA A 24 -4.65 -8.44 -4.61
C ALA A 24 -4.23 -8.23 -6.08
N ASP A 25 -4.46 -7.04 -6.63
CA ASP A 25 -4.19 -6.70 -8.04
C ASP A 25 -3.02 -5.73 -8.22
N ALA A 26 -2.06 -5.71 -7.29
CA ALA A 26 -0.86 -4.88 -7.44
C ALA A 26 -0.09 -5.28 -8.70
N SER A 27 0.19 -4.31 -9.58
CA SER A 27 0.93 -4.56 -10.81
C SER A 27 2.40 -4.93 -10.54
N ALA A 28 3.03 -5.65 -11.46
CA ALA A 28 4.46 -5.96 -11.37
C ALA A 28 5.32 -4.70 -11.24
N ASP A 29 4.94 -3.61 -11.91
CA ASP A 29 5.64 -2.33 -11.84
C ASP A 29 5.53 -1.70 -10.45
N GLN A 30 4.35 -1.79 -9.81
CA GLN A 30 4.15 -1.30 -8.46
C GLN A 30 4.99 -2.09 -7.44
N ILE A 31 5.05 -3.41 -7.58
CA ILE A 31 5.90 -4.27 -6.74
C ILE A 31 7.39 -3.93 -6.95
N ALA A 32 7.83 -3.76 -8.21
CA ALA A 32 9.20 -3.39 -8.52
C ALA A 32 9.58 -2.01 -7.95
N LYS A 33 8.67 -1.02 -8.06
CA LYS A 33 8.84 0.29 -7.42
C LYS A 33 8.98 0.16 -5.91
N GLY A 34 8.13 -0.64 -5.26
CA GLY A 34 8.18 -0.89 -3.82
C GLY A 34 9.51 -1.52 -3.38
N LYS A 35 10.00 -2.52 -4.14
CA LYS A 35 11.33 -3.12 -3.92
C LYS A 35 12.44 -2.07 -4.04
N ALA A 36 12.42 -1.25 -5.08
CA ALA A 36 13.41 -0.21 -5.28
C ALA A 36 13.44 0.78 -4.10
N LEU A 37 12.28 1.21 -3.62
CA LEU A 37 12.15 2.11 -2.46
C LEU A 37 12.62 1.44 -1.16
N TYR A 38 12.30 0.16 -0.95
CA TYR A 38 12.74 -0.62 0.22
C TYR A 38 14.27 -0.66 0.33
N LEU A 39 14.96 -0.83 -0.80
CA LEU A 39 16.43 -0.92 -0.88
C LEU A 39 17.12 0.44 -0.96
N ASN A 40 16.42 1.52 -1.31
CA ASN A 40 17.01 2.83 -1.59
C ASN A 40 17.41 3.55 -0.30
N LYS A 41 18.71 3.69 -0.09
CA LYS A 41 19.30 4.37 1.08
C LYS A 41 18.96 5.86 1.20
N LYS A 42 18.47 6.48 0.12
CA LYS A 42 18.12 7.91 0.08
C LYS A 42 16.61 8.17 0.18
N ALA A 43 15.80 7.11 0.27
CA ALA A 43 14.35 7.21 0.33
C ALA A 43 13.79 6.35 1.48
N GLY A 44 13.14 5.22 1.20
CA GLY A 44 12.57 4.34 2.22
C GLY A 44 13.62 3.74 3.14
N ASN A 45 14.68 3.17 2.57
CA ASN A 45 15.78 2.52 3.30
C ASN A 45 15.32 1.53 4.38
N CYS A 46 14.25 0.82 4.11
CA CYS A 46 13.63 -0.11 5.07
C CYS A 46 14.58 -1.25 5.46
N ILE A 47 15.45 -1.65 4.49
CA ILE A 47 16.49 -2.66 4.69
C ILE A 47 17.48 -2.30 5.82
N ALA A 48 17.67 -1.02 6.13
CA ALA A 48 18.57 -0.60 7.20
C ALA A 48 18.15 -1.15 8.58
N CYS A 49 16.85 -1.43 8.76
CA CYS A 49 16.30 -1.90 10.02
C CYS A 49 15.57 -3.25 9.92
N HIS A 50 15.03 -3.60 8.76
CA HIS A 50 14.18 -4.76 8.58
C HIS A 50 14.80 -5.79 7.63
N MET A 51 14.75 -7.05 8.04
CA MET A 51 15.04 -8.19 7.18
C MET A 51 13.78 -8.58 6.40
N ILE A 52 13.96 -8.97 5.13
CA ILE A 52 12.95 -9.58 4.27
C ILE A 52 13.62 -10.72 3.48
N PRO A 53 12.92 -11.84 3.16
CA PRO A 53 13.53 -12.97 2.46
C PRO A 53 13.61 -12.74 0.93
N ASP A 54 14.12 -11.58 0.54
CA ASP A 54 14.44 -11.26 -0.85
C ASP A 54 15.95 -11.45 -1.06
N PRO A 55 16.40 -12.24 -2.07
CA PRO A 55 17.82 -12.46 -2.33
C PRO A 55 18.62 -11.20 -2.66
N ASP A 56 17.93 -10.11 -3.09
CA ASP A 56 18.58 -8.82 -3.35
C ASP A 56 18.69 -7.94 -2.09
N ALA A 57 17.95 -8.26 -1.02
CA ALA A 57 18.02 -7.57 0.26
C ALA A 57 19.22 -8.06 1.09
N LYS A 58 20.43 -7.71 0.62
CA LYS A 58 21.69 -8.13 1.25
C LYS A 58 22.04 -7.26 2.44
N LEU A 59 22.56 -7.89 3.51
CA LEU A 59 23.02 -7.24 4.73
C LEU A 59 21.95 -6.35 5.39
N PRO A 60 20.75 -6.88 5.64
CA PRO A 60 19.69 -6.12 6.32
C PRO A 60 20.06 -5.85 7.78
N GLY A 61 19.55 -4.71 8.31
CA GLY A 61 19.58 -4.46 9.74
C GLY A 61 18.61 -5.36 10.52
N ASN A 62 18.71 -5.30 11.84
CA ASN A 62 17.90 -6.10 12.77
C ASN A 62 17.25 -5.27 13.88
N GLN A 63 17.21 -3.95 13.74
CA GLN A 63 16.57 -3.05 14.71
C GLN A 63 15.05 -3.11 14.67
N GLY A 64 14.49 -3.43 13.49
CA GLY A 64 13.08 -3.68 13.29
C GLY A 64 12.77 -5.18 13.19
N PRO A 65 11.50 -5.59 13.37
CA PRO A 65 11.11 -6.98 13.21
C PRO A 65 11.29 -7.45 11.77
N PRO A 66 11.57 -8.76 11.55
CA PRO A 66 11.57 -9.34 10.22
C PRO A 66 10.21 -9.17 9.53
N LEU A 67 10.23 -8.83 8.24
CA LEU A 67 9.04 -8.66 7.43
C LEU A 67 8.70 -9.97 6.72
N LEU A 68 8.05 -10.87 7.47
CA LEU A 68 7.66 -12.22 7.07
C LEU A 68 6.16 -12.40 7.24
N ALA A 69 5.55 -13.19 6.38
CA ALA A 69 4.13 -13.53 6.42
C ALA A 69 3.23 -12.28 6.53
N MET A 70 3.54 -11.25 5.75
CA MET A 70 2.93 -9.92 5.91
C MET A 70 1.42 -9.93 5.69
N LYS A 71 0.90 -10.71 4.73
CA LYS A 71 -0.55 -10.87 4.53
C LYS A 71 -1.26 -11.50 5.74
N ALA A 72 -0.62 -12.46 6.38
CA ALA A 72 -1.19 -13.13 7.54
C ALA A 72 -1.15 -12.25 8.79
N ARG A 73 -0.06 -11.49 8.96
CA ARG A 73 0.10 -10.57 10.10
C ARG A 73 -0.72 -9.30 9.99
N PHE A 74 -0.97 -8.85 8.77
CA PHE A 74 -1.74 -7.64 8.46
C PHE A 74 -2.81 -7.96 7.41
N PRO A 75 -3.85 -8.73 7.76
CA PRO A 75 -4.93 -9.07 6.83
C PRO A 75 -5.71 -7.83 6.37
N ASP A 76 -5.80 -6.79 7.22
CA ASP A 76 -6.26 -5.47 6.81
C ASP A 76 -5.06 -4.60 6.42
N PRO A 77 -4.90 -4.27 5.13
CA PRO A 77 -3.80 -3.46 4.64
C PRO A 77 -3.74 -2.06 5.23
N LYS A 78 -4.86 -1.51 5.66
CA LYS A 78 -4.92 -0.18 6.29
C LYS A 78 -4.10 -0.14 7.59
N VAL A 79 -4.01 -1.25 8.31
CA VAL A 79 -3.23 -1.34 9.55
C VAL A 79 -1.74 -1.24 9.27
N LEU A 80 -1.24 -1.94 8.26
CA LEU A 80 0.17 -1.84 7.85
C LEU A 80 0.48 -0.47 7.26
N ARG A 81 -0.41 0.07 6.43
CA ARG A 81 -0.27 1.40 5.85
C ARG A 81 -0.15 2.48 6.93
N ALA A 82 -1.03 2.45 7.93
CA ALA A 82 -0.99 3.37 9.08
C ALA A 82 0.32 3.25 9.87
N GLN A 83 0.85 2.02 10.02
CA GLN A 83 2.12 1.77 10.70
C GLN A 83 3.31 2.38 9.94
N ILE A 84 3.29 2.38 8.60
CA ILE A 84 4.35 3.01 7.80
C ILE A 84 4.15 4.53 7.77
N TRP A 85 2.91 4.99 7.73
CA TRP A 85 2.56 6.41 7.71
C TRP A 85 3.06 7.14 8.96
N ASP A 86 2.64 6.68 10.13
CA ASP A 86 3.03 7.25 11.42
C ASP A 86 3.11 6.17 12.52
N PRO A 87 4.26 5.52 12.68
CA PRO A 87 4.43 4.48 13.70
C PRO A 87 4.38 5.03 15.13
N THR A 88 4.52 6.35 15.31
CA THR A 88 4.50 6.98 16.64
C THR A 88 3.12 6.93 17.31
N VAL A 89 2.06 6.71 16.52
CA VAL A 89 0.70 6.54 17.06
C VAL A 89 0.60 5.29 17.94
N LYS A 90 1.25 4.19 17.54
CA LYS A 90 1.25 2.94 18.31
C LYS A 90 2.40 2.85 19.31
N ASN A 91 3.54 3.41 18.97
CA ASN A 91 4.72 3.43 19.82
C ASN A 91 5.38 4.81 19.78
N PRO A 92 5.07 5.70 20.74
CA PRO A 92 5.61 7.06 20.76
C PRO A 92 7.13 7.14 20.86
N THR A 93 7.80 6.06 21.29
CA THR A 93 9.26 5.98 21.44
C THR A 93 9.94 5.21 20.32
N THR A 94 9.22 4.92 19.24
CA THR A 94 9.77 4.17 18.10
C THR A 94 10.91 4.93 17.42
N ILE A 95 11.90 4.18 16.95
CA ILE A 95 12.95 4.71 16.07
C ILE A 95 12.58 4.62 14.58
N MET A 96 11.48 3.93 14.25
CA MET A 96 10.98 3.89 12.88
C MET A 96 10.48 5.28 12.46
N PRO A 97 10.98 5.85 11.35
CA PRO A 97 10.54 7.17 10.91
C PRO A 97 9.06 7.19 10.51
N PRO A 98 8.33 8.29 10.76
CA PRO A 98 6.96 8.47 10.26
C PRO A 98 6.99 8.90 8.79
N PHE A 99 7.14 7.92 7.89
CA PHE A 99 7.44 8.13 6.48
C PHE A 99 6.41 8.99 5.74
N GLY A 100 5.13 8.77 6.00
CA GLY A 100 4.06 9.57 5.39
C GLY A 100 3.90 10.93 6.08
N LYS A 101 3.78 10.95 7.40
CA LYS A 101 3.54 12.17 8.19
C LYS A 101 4.62 13.24 7.98
N HIS A 102 5.87 12.83 7.81
CA HIS A 102 6.99 13.73 7.58
C HIS A 102 7.36 13.89 6.09
N TRP A 103 6.51 13.41 5.18
CA TRP A 103 6.69 13.54 3.73
C TRP A 103 8.02 12.95 3.21
N ILE A 104 8.55 11.93 3.90
CA ILE A 104 9.74 11.19 3.47
C ILE A 104 9.40 10.35 2.22
N LEU A 105 8.18 9.81 2.19
CA LEU A 105 7.60 9.05 1.08
C LEU A 105 6.23 9.62 0.73
N SER A 106 5.88 9.59 -0.55
CA SER A 106 4.52 9.90 -0.99
C SER A 106 3.53 8.78 -0.62
N GLU A 107 2.24 9.04 -0.74
CA GLU A 107 1.21 8.02 -0.54
C GLU A 107 1.38 6.85 -1.51
N GLU A 108 1.66 7.14 -2.79
CA GLU A 108 1.90 6.14 -3.83
C GLU A 108 3.19 5.34 -3.57
N ASP A 109 4.21 5.94 -2.96
CA ASP A 109 5.43 5.24 -2.59
C ASP A 109 5.16 4.25 -1.45
N ILE A 110 4.37 4.65 -0.46
CA ILE A 110 3.94 3.77 0.64
C ILE A 110 3.10 2.61 0.08
N ASP A 111 2.16 2.87 -0.82
CA ASP A 111 1.32 1.84 -1.43
C ASP A 111 2.17 0.86 -2.28
N ALA A 112 3.20 1.36 -2.97
CA ALA A 112 4.14 0.51 -3.69
C ALA A 112 4.98 -0.37 -2.74
N ILE A 113 5.47 0.19 -1.64
CA ILE A 113 6.17 -0.57 -0.60
C ILE A 113 5.26 -1.66 -0.03
N MET A 114 4.02 -1.37 0.27
CA MET A 114 3.05 -2.36 0.76
C MET A 114 2.83 -3.49 -0.25
N ALA A 115 2.69 -3.17 -1.55
CA ALA A 115 2.56 -4.15 -2.61
C ALA A 115 3.77 -5.11 -2.65
N TYR A 116 4.97 -4.59 -2.46
CA TYR A 116 6.19 -5.40 -2.36
C TYR A 116 6.23 -6.26 -1.09
N LEU A 117 5.92 -5.68 0.09
CA LEU A 117 5.93 -6.41 1.35
C LEU A 117 4.94 -7.58 1.37
N TYR A 118 3.82 -7.45 0.69
CA TYR A 118 2.80 -8.50 0.63
C TYR A 118 3.15 -9.69 -0.26
N GLN A 119 4.34 -9.70 -0.87
CA GLN A 119 4.89 -10.87 -1.56
C GLN A 119 5.50 -11.89 -0.57
N TYR A 120 5.71 -11.50 0.69
CA TYR A 120 6.42 -12.29 1.70
C TYR A 120 5.60 -12.63 2.92
#